data_fdaab08adef76541c5b3125f588e089a
#
_entry.id   fdaab08adef76541c5b3125f588e089a
#
_cell.length_a   1.000
_cell.length_b   1.000
_cell.length_c   1.000
_cell.angle_alpha   90.00
_cell.angle_beta   90.00
_cell.angle_gamma   90.00
#
_symmetry.space_group_name_H-M   'P 1'
#
loop_
_entity.id
_entity.type
_entity.pdbx_description
1 polymer ?
#
loop_
_entity_poly.entity_id
_entity_poly.type
_entity_poly.pdbx_seq_one_letter_code
_entity_poly.pdbx_strand_id
1 'polypeptide(L)'
;MSQGVIIKALSGFYYIESDGMIYQTRARGVFRKRGQSPLVGDVVEFESSNLQEGTHTKILPRKNTIVRPPVANVDVGIIVMSAVEPEFSTHLVDRFLVYLEGLQVHPIIMVTKTDLLTAQGLEKLEDIRKNYQKIGYPVFFGQEVMND
;
A
#
# COMPACT_ATOMS: atom_id res chain seq x y z
N MET A 1 14.38 -2.44 24.69
CA MET A 1 14.26 -2.04 23.27
C MET A 1 12.90 -2.46 22.74
N SER A 2 12.14 -1.52 22.21
CA SER A 2 10.78 -1.78 21.74
C SER A 2 10.76 -2.03 20.23
N GLN A 3 9.72 -2.72 19.75
CA GLN A 3 9.45 -2.92 18.33
C GLN A 3 8.18 -2.19 17.91
N GLY A 4 8.17 -1.68 16.70
CA GLY A 4 6.99 -1.04 16.13
C GLY A 4 7.07 -0.92 14.62
N VAL A 5 6.02 -0.39 14.03
CA VAL A 5 5.89 -0.23 12.58
C VAL A 5 5.93 1.26 12.22
N ILE A 6 6.71 1.62 11.23
CA ILE A 6 6.73 2.99 10.70
C ILE A 6 5.42 3.23 9.93
N ILE A 7 4.63 4.19 10.41
CA ILE A 7 3.34 4.55 9.78
C ILE A 7 3.40 5.85 8.99
N LYS A 8 4.44 6.66 9.20
CA LYS A 8 4.59 7.95 8.54
C LYS A 8 6.07 8.37 8.54
N ALA A 9 6.51 8.98 7.46
CA ALA A 9 7.83 9.59 7.35
C ALA A 9 7.67 11.02 6.84
N LEU A 10 8.18 12.00 7.56
CA LEU A 10 8.04 13.41 7.22
C LEU A 10 9.21 14.21 7.77
N SER A 11 9.90 14.97 6.91
CA SER A 11 10.95 15.91 7.29
C SER A 11 12.06 15.31 8.16
N GLY A 12 12.47 14.08 7.86
CA GLY A 12 13.52 13.38 8.60
C GLY A 12 13.06 12.70 9.88
N PHE A 13 11.78 12.84 10.23
CA PHE A 13 11.18 12.14 11.35
C PHE A 13 10.41 10.92 10.88
N TYR A 14 10.42 9.87 11.70
CA TYR A 14 9.69 8.62 11.46
C TYR A 14 8.77 8.38 12.65
N TYR A 15 7.49 8.17 12.33
CA TYR A 15 6.46 7.94 13.34
C TYR A 15 6.21 6.45 13.43
N ILE A 16 6.42 5.89 14.62
CA ILE A 16 6.35 4.44 14.87
C ILE A 16 5.16 4.15 15.76
N GLU A 17 4.31 3.24 15.31
CA GLU A 17 3.22 2.71 16.13
C GLU A 17 3.70 1.48 16.88
N SER A 18 3.56 1.49 18.20
CA SER A 18 3.90 0.39 19.07
C SER A 18 2.93 0.36 20.25
N ASP A 19 2.27 -0.77 20.48
CA ASP A 19 1.32 -0.98 21.58
C ASP A 19 0.24 0.12 21.69
N GLY A 20 -0.29 0.56 20.53
CA GLY A 20 -1.32 1.57 20.47
C GLY A 20 -0.85 3.02 20.65
N MET A 21 0.45 3.22 20.79
CA MET A 21 1.07 4.55 20.95
C MET A 21 1.88 4.89 19.70
N ILE A 22 1.96 6.19 19.39
CA ILE A 22 2.74 6.69 18.26
C ILE A 22 3.96 7.45 18.78
N TYR A 23 5.15 7.00 18.39
CA TYR A 23 6.42 7.59 18.80
C TYR A 23 7.06 8.35 17.65
N GLN A 24 7.45 9.58 17.88
CA GLN A 24 8.26 10.35 16.93
C GLN A 24 9.72 10.00 17.11
N THR A 25 10.38 9.56 16.04
CA THR A 25 11.77 9.10 16.11
C THR A 25 12.62 9.67 14.99
N ARG A 26 13.93 9.57 15.15
CA ARG A 26 14.91 9.85 14.10
C ARG A 26 15.72 8.57 13.80
N ALA A 27 16.16 8.42 12.56
CA ALA A 27 17.04 7.34 12.18
C ALA A 27 18.46 7.61 12.71
N ARG A 28 19.14 6.55 13.19
CA ARG A 28 20.56 6.63 13.48
C ARG A 28 21.37 6.90 12.21
N GLY A 29 22.43 7.67 12.31
CA GLY A 29 23.33 8.00 11.19
C GLY A 29 23.94 6.78 10.49
N VAL A 30 24.01 5.64 11.15
CA VAL A 30 24.50 4.38 10.58
C VAL A 30 23.71 3.94 9.35
N PHE A 31 22.41 4.26 9.27
CA PHE A 31 21.57 3.90 8.11
C PHE A 31 21.98 4.67 6.86
N ARG A 32 22.40 5.93 7.00
CA ARG A 32 22.91 6.73 5.88
C ARG A 32 24.20 6.13 5.33
N LYS A 33 25.09 5.67 6.20
CA LYS A 33 26.37 5.05 5.80
C LYS A 33 26.16 3.72 5.08
N ARG A 34 25.12 2.97 5.45
CA ARG A 34 24.80 1.66 4.83
C ARG A 34 23.94 1.80 3.57
N GLY A 35 23.56 3.00 3.17
CA GLY A 35 22.65 3.23 2.04
C GLY A 35 21.25 2.70 2.26
N GLN A 36 20.89 2.42 3.50
CA GLN A 36 19.59 1.86 3.89
C GLN A 36 18.67 2.97 4.36
N SER A 37 17.59 3.22 3.61
CA SER A 37 16.58 4.21 4.01
C SER A 37 15.37 3.50 4.63
N PRO A 38 14.94 3.94 5.83
CA PRO A 38 13.70 3.42 6.40
C PRO A 38 12.50 3.80 5.53
N LEU A 39 11.53 2.89 5.43
CA LEU A 39 10.31 3.08 4.66
C LEU A 39 9.08 2.92 5.53
N VAL A 40 8.00 3.60 5.16
CA VAL A 40 6.68 3.33 5.76
C VAL A 40 6.35 1.84 5.58
N GLY A 41 5.91 1.20 6.65
CA GLY A 41 5.68 -0.24 6.68
C GLY A 41 6.82 -1.06 7.26
N ASP A 42 8.02 -0.49 7.40
CA ASP A 42 9.13 -1.18 8.06
C ASP A 42 8.82 -1.48 9.52
N VAL A 43 9.18 -2.69 9.95
CA VAL A 43 9.22 -3.04 11.37
C VAL A 43 10.60 -2.71 11.88
N VAL A 44 10.66 -1.91 12.93
CA VAL A 44 11.93 -1.39 13.47
C VAL A 44 12.03 -1.64 14.96
N GLU A 45 13.27 -1.73 15.43
CA GLU A 45 13.58 -1.64 16.85
C GLU A 45 13.91 -0.19 17.16
N PHE A 46 13.38 0.34 18.26
CA PHE A 46 13.59 1.71 18.65
C PHE A 46 13.71 1.86 20.16
N GLU A 47 14.32 2.96 20.57
CA GLU A 47 14.45 3.38 21.95
C GLU A 47 13.84 4.76 22.12
N SER A 48 13.03 4.94 23.14
CA SER A 48 12.42 6.22 23.42
C SER A 48 12.13 6.38 24.91
N SER A 49 12.46 7.55 25.44
CA SER A 49 12.13 7.92 26.83
C SER A 49 10.74 8.58 26.92
N ASN A 50 10.21 9.05 25.77
CA ASN A 50 8.89 9.68 25.67
C ASN A 50 8.36 9.56 24.24
N LEU A 51 7.17 10.08 23.95
CA LEU A 51 6.54 9.97 22.63
C LEU A 51 7.16 10.88 21.56
N GLN A 52 8.04 11.81 21.91
CA GLN A 52 8.54 12.85 21.00
C GLN A 52 10.02 12.70 20.65
N GLU A 53 10.78 11.99 21.45
CA GLU A 53 12.23 11.87 21.30
C GLU A 53 12.65 10.40 21.30
N GLY A 54 12.55 9.78 20.15
CA GLY A 54 12.99 8.41 19.99
C GLY A 54 14.05 8.28 18.91
N THR A 55 14.76 7.16 18.93
CA THR A 55 15.74 6.80 17.92
C THR A 55 15.51 5.37 17.51
N HIS A 56 15.28 5.12 16.21
CA HIS A 56 15.21 3.74 15.74
C HIS A 56 16.63 3.27 15.36
N THR A 57 16.91 2.04 15.75
CA THR A 57 18.26 1.49 15.75
C THR A 57 18.45 0.38 14.75
N LYS A 58 17.38 -0.30 14.35
CA LYS A 58 17.44 -1.45 13.45
C LYS A 58 16.16 -1.60 12.65
N ILE A 59 16.32 -1.85 11.35
CA ILE A 59 15.22 -2.22 10.45
C ILE A 59 15.22 -3.74 10.35
N LEU A 60 14.09 -4.38 10.66
CA LEU A 60 13.97 -5.83 10.54
C LEU A 60 13.82 -6.24 9.08
N PRO A 61 14.10 -7.52 8.74
CA PRO A 61 13.98 -7.99 7.36
C PRO A 61 12.60 -7.71 6.77
N ARG A 62 12.59 -7.19 5.55
CA ARG A 62 11.37 -6.87 4.80
C ARG A 62 10.84 -8.10 4.08
N LYS A 63 9.52 -8.30 4.07
CA LYS A 63 8.93 -9.33 3.22
C LYS A 63 8.75 -8.87 1.78
N ASN A 64 8.58 -7.57 1.56
CA ASN A 64 8.55 -6.95 0.23
C ASN A 64 8.84 -5.47 0.31
N THR A 65 9.10 -4.86 -0.85
CA THR A 65 9.29 -3.41 -1.01
C THR A 65 8.63 -2.98 -2.31
N ILE A 66 7.82 -1.92 -2.25
CA ILE A 66 7.24 -1.27 -3.44
C ILE A 66 8.06 -0.01 -3.70
N VAL A 67 8.44 0.23 -4.96
CA VAL A 67 9.29 1.38 -5.33
C VAL A 67 8.48 2.67 -5.35
N ARG A 68 7.24 2.63 -5.86
CA ARG A 68 6.35 3.80 -5.97
C ARG A 68 4.92 3.40 -5.64
N PRO A 69 4.38 3.91 -4.51
CA PRO A 69 5.06 4.68 -3.46
C PRO A 69 6.12 3.85 -2.74
N PRO A 70 7.17 4.49 -2.15
CA PRO A 70 8.22 3.75 -1.45
C PRO A 70 7.71 3.25 -0.09
N VAL A 71 7.26 2.02 -0.06
CA VAL A 71 6.70 1.37 1.13
C VAL A 71 7.21 -0.07 1.23
N ALA A 72 7.19 -0.62 2.44
CA ALA A 72 7.65 -1.97 2.72
C ALA A 72 6.55 -2.78 3.43
N ASN A 73 6.67 -4.10 3.40
CA ASN A 73 5.82 -5.03 4.13
C ASN A 73 4.32 -4.87 3.82
N VAL A 74 4.00 -4.69 2.54
CA VAL A 74 2.62 -4.52 2.08
C VAL A 74 1.93 -5.88 1.99
N ASP A 75 0.75 -6.01 2.58
CA ASP A 75 -0.07 -7.23 2.53
C ASP A 75 -1.09 -7.18 1.41
N VAL A 76 -1.71 -6.02 1.20
CA VAL A 76 -2.80 -5.83 0.23
C VAL A 76 -2.48 -4.60 -0.62
N GLY A 77 -2.62 -4.74 -1.94
CA GLY A 77 -2.49 -3.65 -2.89
C GLY A 77 -3.82 -3.36 -3.58
N ILE A 78 -4.30 -2.14 -3.48
CA ILE A 78 -5.53 -1.74 -4.16
C ILE A 78 -5.17 -1.07 -5.47
N ILE A 79 -5.60 -1.68 -6.58
CA ILE A 79 -5.44 -1.12 -7.93
C ILE A 79 -6.67 -0.27 -8.22
N VAL A 80 -6.50 1.04 -8.25
CA VAL A 80 -7.61 1.99 -8.51
C VAL A 80 -7.57 2.40 -9.97
N MET A 81 -8.63 2.10 -10.70
CA MET A 81 -8.77 2.43 -12.13
C MET A 81 -10.11 3.11 -12.36
N SER A 82 -10.13 4.12 -13.25
CA SER A 82 -11.38 4.72 -13.68
C SER A 82 -12.05 3.88 -14.77
N ALA A 83 -13.39 3.91 -14.80
CA ALA A 83 -14.17 3.28 -15.86
C ALA A 83 -14.15 4.10 -17.15
N VAL A 84 -14.08 5.43 -17.02
CA VAL A 84 -14.07 6.39 -18.13
C VAL A 84 -13.09 7.53 -17.83
N GLU A 85 -12.50 8.09 -18.85
CA GLU A 85 -11.63 9.28 -18.82
C GLU A 85 -10.56 9.25 -17.70
N PRO A 86 -9.53 8.39 -17.80
CA PRO A 86 -9.28 7.45 -18.90
C PRO A 86 -10.14 6.17 -18.84
N GLU A 87 -10.33 5.54 -20.01
CA GLU A 87 -11.08 4.29 -20.13
C GLU A 87 -10.39 3.15 -19.36
N PHE A 88 -11.18 2.22 -18.82
CA PHE A 88 -10.65 1.07 -18.12
C PHE A 88 -9.78 0.23 -19.05
N SER A 89 -8.55 -0.05 -18.61
CA SER A 89 -7.58 -0.81 -19.39
C SER A 89 -7.25 -2.13 -18.68
N THR A 90 -7.66 -3.25 -19.25
CA THR A 90 -7.30 -4.57 -18.75
C THR A 90 -5.80 -4.80 -18.86
N HIS A 91 -5.17 -4.31 -19.90
CA HIS A 91 -3.71 -4.42 -20.08
C HIS A 91 -2.95 -3.78 -18.93
N LEU A 92 -3.36 -2.59 -18.51
CA LEU A 92 -2.71 -1.88 -17.40
C LEU A 92 -2.97 -2.57 -16.06
N VAL A 93 -4.22 -2.99 -15.82
CA VAL A 93 -4.57 -3.76 -14.61
C VAL A 93 -3.77 -5.04 -14.53
N ASP A 94 -3.66 -5.79 -15.63
CA ASP A 94 -2.92 -7.06 -15.68
C ASP A 94 -1.44 -6.84 -15.37
N ARG A 95 -0.84 -5.75 -15.82
CA ARG A 95 0.55 -5.41 -15.48
C ARG A 95 0.72 -5.16 -13.99
N PHE A 96 -0.20 -4.46 -13.35
CA PHE A 96 -0.18 -4.27 -11.90
C PHE A 96 -0.39 -5.58 -11.15
N LEU A 97 -1.28 -6.44 -11.64
CA LEU A 97 -1.52 -7.76 -11.03
C LEU A 97 -0.24 -8.61 -11.03
N VAL A 98 0.45 -8.67 -12.16
CA VAL A 98 1.72 -9.40 -12.28
C VAL A 98 2.76 -8.84 -11.32
N TYR A 99 2.87 -7.52 -11.24
CA TYR A 99 3.81 -6.86 -10.34
C TYR A 99 3.52 -7.19 -8.86
N LEU A 100 2.26 -7.07 -8.44
CA LEU A 100 1.87 -7.35 -7.06
C LEU A 100 2.00 -8.84 -6.71
N GLU A 101 1.61 -9.73 -7.61
CA GLU A 101 1.77 -11.18 -7.42
C GLU A 101 3.25 -11.55 -7.24
N GLY A 102 4.15 -10.94 -8.02
CA GLY A 102 5.59 -11.15 -7.89
C GLY A 102 6.14 -10.73 -6.54
N LEU A 103 5.50 -9.79 -5.86
CA LEU A 103 5.86 -9.33 -4.52
C LEU A 103 5.09 -10.06 -3.40
N GLN A 104 4.23 -11.01 -3.75
CA GLN A 104 3.34 -11.73 -2.81
C GLN A 104 2.39 -10.77 -2.07
N VAL A 105 1.93 -9.74 -2.77
CA VAL A 105 0.93 -8.79 -2.30
C VAL A 105 -0.43 -9.19 -2.85
N HIS A 106 -1.46 -9.24 -2.01
CA HIS A 106 -2.82 -9.58 -2.44
C HIS A 106 -3.44 -8.39 -3.18
N PRO A 107 -3.76 -8.51 -4.49
CA PRO A 107 -4.36 -7.41 -5.22
C PRO A 107 -5.86 -7.35 -5.03
N ILE A 108 -6.38 -6.13 -4.94
CA ILE A 108 -7.80 -5.82 -4.99
C ILE A 108 -7.98 -4.76 -6.08
N ILE A 109 -8.96 -4.95 -6.94
CA ILE A 109 -9.25 -4.01 -8.03
C ILE A 109 -10.45 -3.15 -7.61
N MET A 110 -10.28 -1.83 -7.68
CA MET A 110 -11.36 -0.86 -7.43
C MET A 110 -11.57 -0.02 -8.67
N VAL A 111 -12.80 0.05 -9.16
CA VAL A 111 -13.18 0.83 -10.34
C VAL A 111 -13.97 2.05 -9.92
N THR A 112 -13.50 3.22 -10.32
CA THR A 112 -14.17 4.50 -10.03
C THR A 112 -14.94 5.00 -11.26
N LYS A 113 -15.80 5.99 -11.07
CA LYS A 113 -16.57 6.65 -12.13
C LYS A 113 -17.51 5.71 -12.88
N THR A 114 -17.99 4.65 -12.26
CA THR A 114 -18.94 3.70 -12.88
C THR A 114 -20.29 4.35 -13.14
N ASP A 115 -20.65 5.38 -12.38
CA ASP A 115 -21.86 6.18 -12.55
C ASP A 115 -21.90 6.95 -13.88
N LEU A 116 -20.74 7.18 -14.50
CA LEU A 116 -20.62 7.88 -15.78
C LEU A 116 -20.71 6.94 -16.99
N LEU A 117 -20.80 5.62 -16.77
CA LEU A 117 -20.93 4.66 -17.85
C LEU A 117 -22.33 4.63 -18.46
N THR A 118 -22.40 4.38 -19.77
CA THR A 118 -23.64 4.00 -20.44
C THR A 118 -24.06 2.59 -19.99
N ALA A 119 -25.31 2.21 -20.24
CA ALA A 119 -25.78 0.85 -19.93
C ALA A 119 -24.94 -0.21 -20.65
N GLN A 120 -24.56 0.03 -21.90
CA GLN A 120 -23.71 -0.87 -22.67
C GLN A 120 -22.27 -0.92 -22.10
N GLY A 121 -21.73 0.20 -21.67
CA GLY A 121 -20.42 0.27 -21.03
C GLY A 121 -20.39 -0.46 -19.70
N LEU A 122 -21.44 -0.34 -18.92
CA LEU A 122 -21.58 -1.04 -17.64
C LEU A 122 -21.64 -2.56 -17.84
N GLU A 123 -22.40 -3.02 -18.85
CA GLU A 123 -22.49 -4.45 -19.17
C GLU A 123 -21.11 -5.02 -19.54
N LYS A 124 -20.36 -4.31 -20.37
CA LYS A 124 -18.99 -4.69 -20.76
C LYS A 124 -18.07 -4.75 -19.55
N LEU A 125 -18.16 -3.78 -18.66
CA LEU A 125 -17.34 -3.73 -17.45
C LEU A 125 -17.71 -4.87 -16.48
N GLU A 126 -18.99 -5.20 -16.36
CA GLU A 126 -19.44 -6.36 -15.54
C GLU A 126 -18.89 -7.67 -16.06
N ASP A 127 -18.78 -7.86 -17.39
CA ASP A 127 -18.16 -9.05 -17.97
C ASP A 127 -16.67 -9.12 -17.61
N ILE A 128 -15.97 -8.00 -17.66
CA ILE A 128 -14.56 -7.91 -17.25
C ILE A 128 -14.44 -8.26 -15.76
N ARG A 129 -15.30 -7.72 -14.92
CA ARG A 129 -15.35 -8.01 -13.48
C ARG A 129 -15.50 -9.51 -13.22
N LYS A 130 -16.44 -10.17 -13.90
CA LYS A 130 -16.66 -11.62 -13.76
C LYS A 130 -15.42 -12.42 -14.12
N ASN A 131 -14.71 -12.01 -15.16
CA ASN A 131 -13.47 -12.67 -15.57
C ASN A 131 -12.39 -12.60 -14.51
N TYR A 132 -12.18 -11.43 -13.89
CA TYR A 132 -11.21 -11.29 -12.80
C TYR A 132 -11.63 -12.08 -11.57
N GLN A 133 -12.91 -12.04 -11.20
CA GLN A 133 -13.42 -12.79 -10.05
C GLN A 133 -13.25 -14.30 -10.21
N LYS A 134 -13.40 -14.84 -11.43
CA LYS A 134 -13.19 -16.26 -11.72
C LYS A 134 -11.77 -16.72 -11.42
N ILE A 135 -10.79 -15.87 -11.63
CA ILE A 135 -9.38 -16.20 -11.36
C ILE A 135 -8.93 -15.76 -9.98
N GLY A 136 -9.85 -15.30 -9.13
CA GLY A 136 -9.60 -15.06 -7.71
C GLY A 136 -9.31 -13.62 -7.33
N TYR A 137 -9.51 -12.64 -8.22
CA TYR A 137 -9.26 -11.23 -7.89
C TYR A 137 -10.57 -10.52 -7.55
N PRO A 138 -10.70 -9.96 -6.32
CA PRO A 138 -11.86 -9.15 -5.96
C PRO A 138 -11.91 -7.87 -6.79
N VAL A 139 -13.09 -7.52 -7.28
CA VAL A 139 -13.33 -6.27 -8.02
C VAL A 139 -14.50 -5.54 -7.36
N PHE A 140 -14.27 -4.31 -6.93
CA PHE A 140 -15.29 -3.45 -6.32
C PHE A 140 -15.52 -2.23 -7.20
N PHE A 141 -16.77 -1.85 -7.36
CA PHE A 141 -17.11 -0.56 -7.94
C PHE A 141 -17.22 0.47 -6.82
N GLY A 142 -16.68 1.67 -7.05
CA GLY A 142 -16.55 2.69 -6.02
C GLY A 142 -17.87 3.04 -5.31
N GLN A 143 -18.98 3.02 -6.03
CA GLN A 143 -20.31 3.28 -5.45
C GLN A 143 -20.77 2.20 -4.47
N GLU A 144 -20.36 0.96 -4.66
CA GLU A 144 -20.70 -0.15 -3.76
C GLU A 144 -20.03 0.01 -2.40
N VAL A 145 -18.81 0.55 -2.40
CA VAL A 145 -18.03 0.77 -1.17
C VAL A 145 -18.57 1.92 -0.33
N MET A 146 -19.17 2.91 -0.98
CA MET A 146 -19.73 4.09 -0.30
C MET A 146 -21.09 3.82 0.35
N ASN A 147 -21.74 2.72 0.02
CA ASN A 147 -23.06 2.36 0.54
C ASN A 147 -23.03 1.33 1.67
N ASP A 148 -21.85 0.83 2.03
CA ASP A 148 -21.62 -0.05 3.17
C ASP A 148 -21.00 0.76 4.33
#